data_dbdbdedf94abc3b1f401cf3cb04f829a
#
_entry.id   dbdbdedf94abc3b1f401cf3cb04f829a
#
_cell.length_a   1.000
_cell.length_b   1.000
_cell.length_c   1.000
_cell.angle_alpha   90.00
_cell.angle_beta   90.00
_cell.angle_gamma   90.00
#
_symmetry.space_group_name_H-M   'P 1'
#
loop_
_entity.id
_entity.type
_entity.pdbx_description
1 polymer ?
#
loop_
_entity_poly.entity_id
_entity_poly.type
_entity_poly.pdbx_seq_one_letter_code
_entity_poly.pdbx_strand_id
1 'polypeptide(L)'
;MDITLSYCILLTLIVSTLGLNPCPGDTRGDRRCNHDPTHRVCAKIGIEGTSFWEFTGQTSWCGTSGDYGGPYGSLPRCPPAQPTWCICKWATARWIAGEGCGDEIQFDCEATDVCDLKASYQDFNVDLQPAHQCLEKKCKRQWDSCPDKAVKTVNIGRFIRL
;
A
#
# COMPACT_ATOMS: atom_id res chain seq x y z
N MET A 1 -29.88 -34.06 -22.00
CA MET A 1 -28.45 -33.71 -21.77
C MET A 1 -28.38 -32.24 -21.66
N ASP A 2 -28.28 -31.72 -20.43
CA ASP A 2 -28.47 -30.31 -20.12
C ASP A 2 -27.21 -29.46 -20.40
N ILE A 3 -27.30 -28.68 -21.47
CA ILE A 3 -26.27 -27.72 -21.91
C ILE A 3 -26.24 -26.50 -20.98
N THR A 4 -27.26 -26.32 -20.13
CA THR A 4 -27.44 -25.17 -19.26
C THR A 4 -26.49 -25.16 -18.03
N LEU A 5 -25.98 -26.32 -17.60
CA LEU A 5 -25.10 -26.38 -16.43
C LEU A 5 -23.65 -25.99 -16.73
N SER A 6 -23.24 -26.08 -18.00
CA SER A 6 -21.84 -25.77 -18.40
C SER A 6 -21.56 -24.29 -18.51
N TYR A 7 -22.58 -23.44 -18.72
CA TYR A 7 -22.41 -21.97 -18.85
C TYR A 7 -22.25 -21.25 -17.53
N CYS A 8 -22.79 -21.80 -16.43
CA CYS A 8 -22.64 -21.18 -15.10
C CYS A 8 -21.23 -21.33 -14.50
N ILE A 9 -20.49 -22.37 -14.90
CA ILE A 9 -19.13 -22.62 -14.37
C ILE A 9 -18.09 -21.73 -15.07
N LEU A 10 -18.33 -21.29 -16.30
CA LEU A 10 -17.39 -20.42 -17.02
C LEU A 10 -17.46 -18.95 -16.60
N LEU A 11 -18.54 -18.51 -15.96
CA LEU A 11 -18.71 -17.10 -15.53
C LEU A 11 -18.04 -16.80 -14.17
N THR A 12 -17.62 -17.81 -13.40
CA THR A 12 -17.02 -17.60 -12.08
C THR A 12 -15.50 -17.54 -12.09
N LEU A 13 -14.85 -17.71 -13.23
CA LEU A 13 -13.39 -17.63 -13.37
C LEU A 13 -12.87 -16.31 -13.94
N ILE A 14 -13.74 -15.29 -14.14
CA ILE A 14 -13.28 -13.90 -14.31
C ILE A 14 -13.10 -13.28 -12.92
N VAL A 15 -12.36 -13.95 -12.05
CA VAL A 15 -11.82 -13.31 -10.86
C VAL A 15 -10.55 -12.58 -11.27
N SER A 16 -10.77 -11.38 -11.77
CA SER A 16 -10.06 -10.19 -11.28
C SER A 16 -8.55 -10.32 -11.11
N THR A 17 -7.81 -10.34 -12.21
CA THR A 17 -6.51 -9.65 -12.22
C THR A 17 -6.77 -8.15 -12.30
N LEU A 18 -7.63 -7.63 -11.42
CA LEU A 18 -7.76 -6.21 -11.23
C LEU A 18 -6.50 -5.77 -10.51
N GLY A 19 -5.54 -5.24 -11.27
CA GLY A 19 -4.41 -4.53 -10.70
C GLY A 19 -4.89 -3.48 -9.71
N LEU A 20 -4.01 -2.96 -8.86
CA LEU A 20 -4.35 -1.91 -7.91
C LEU A 20 -5.08 -0.76 -8.61
N ASN A 21 -6.08 -0.19 -7.94
CA ASN A 21 -6.68 1.06 -8.39
C ASN A 21 -5.64 2.20 -8.36
N PRO A 22 -5.77 3.19 -9.23
CA PRO A 22 -4.96 4.40 -9.13
C PRO A 22 -5.21 5.11 -7.79
N CYS A 23 -4.14 5.56 -7.12
CA CYS A 23 -4.21 6.45 -5.95
C CYS A 23 -4.60 7.85 -6.45
N PRO A 24 -5.77 8.39 -6.09
CA PRO A 24 -6.37 9.49 -6.84
C PRO A 24 -5.53 10.77 -6.93
N GLY A 25 -4.78 11.10 -5.86
CA GLY A 25 -3.93 12.31 -5.81
C GLY A 25 -2.52 12.10 -6.36
N ASP A 26 -2.06 10.85 -6.55
CA ASP A 26 -0.73 10.60 -7.08
C ASP A 26 -0.65 10.96 -8.57
N THR A 27 0.40 11.64 -8.97
CA THR A 27 0.64 12.07 -10.35
C THR A 27 1.74 11.28 -11.04
N ARG A 28 2.34 10.30 -10.36
CA ARG A 28 3.46 9.51 -10.89
C ARG A 28 2.96 8.34 -11.73
N GLY A 29 3.59 8.15 -12.90
CA GLY A 29 3.34 7.02 -13.79
C GLY A 29 1.85 6.75 -14.04
N ASP A 30 1.41 5.54 -13.75
CA ASP A 30 0.00 5.11 -13.82
C ASP A 30 -0.80 5.39 -12.55
N ARG A 31 -0.22 6.10 -11.61
CA ARG A 31 -0.77 6.47 -10.29
C ARG A 31 -1.05 5.28 -9.36
N ARG A 32 -0.52 4.10 -9.63
CA ARG A 32 -0.69 2.93 -8.78
C ARG A 32 0.44 2.81 -7.78
N CYS A 33 0.11 2.45 -6.54
CA CYS A 33 1.08 2.28 -5.47
C CYS A 33 1.80 0.92 -5.57
N ASN A 34 2.38 0.62 -6.72
CA ASN A 34 3.20 -0.55 -6.99
C ASN A 34 4.29 -0.28 -8.04
N HIS A 35 4.54 1.01 -8.36
CA HIS A 35 5.52 1.41 -9.36
C HIS A 35 6.97 1.18 -8.92
N ASP A 36 7.22 1.01 -7.62
CA ASP A 36 8.52 0.64 -7.05
C ASP A 36 8.31 -0.22 -5.77
N PRO A 37 9.37 -0.86 -5.22
CA PRO A 37 9.23 -1.78 -4.09
C PRO A 37 8.87 -1.12 -2.76
N THR A 38 8.94 0.20 -2.64
CA THR A 38 8.80 0.94 -1.38
C THR A 38 7.51 1.75 -1.27
N HIS A 39 7.04 2.39 -2.36
CA HIS A 39 5.82 3.23 -2.36
C HIS A 39 4.57 2.39 -2.58
N ARG A 40 4.06 1.76 -1.53
CA ARG A 40 3.00 0.76 -1.58
C ARG A 40 1.67 1.18 -0.97
N VAL A 41 1.61 2.34 -0.29
CA VAL A 41 0.44 2.75 0.49
C VAL A 41 -0.18 4.01 -0.08
N CYS A 42 -1.42 3.94 -0.55
CA CYS A 42 -2.21 5.12 -0.90
C CYS A 42 -2.79 5.72 0.39
N ALA A 43 -2.16 6.77 0.91
CA ALA A 43 -2.56 7.41 2.15
C ALA A 43 -3.05 8.84 1.92
N LYS A 44 -4.00 9.27 2.74
CA LYS A 44 -4.53 10.63 2.74
C LYS A 44 -3.64 11.53 3.60
N ILE A 45 -2.66 12.17 3.00
CA ILE A 45 -1.64 13.01 3.66
C ILE A 45 -1.70 14.48 3.27
N GLY A 46 -2.56 14.84 2.33
CA GLY A 46 -2.74 16.22 1.87
C GLY A 46 -3.74 17.04 2.70
N ILE A 47 -4.07 16.58 3.91
CA ILE A 47 -4.96 17.29 4.82
C ILE A 47 -4.11 18.26 5.65
N GLU A 48 -4.60 19.49 5.82
CA GLU A 48 -3.99 20.44 6.73
C GLU A 48 -3.95 19.84 8.16
N GLY A 49 -2.80 19.95 8.84
CA GLY A 49 -2.59 19.42 10.17
C GLY A 49 -2.30 17.94 10.27
N THR A 50 -2.07 17.23 9.13
CA THR A 50 -1.63 15.83 9.22
C THR A 50 -0.28 15.71 9.94
N SER A 51 -0.20 14.80 10.89
CA SER A 51 1.01 14.46 11.63
C SER A 51 2.05 13.68 10.82
N PHE A 52 1.69 13.21 9.61
CA PHE A 52 2.57 12.42 8.75
C PHE A 52 3.97 13.03 8.59
N TRP A 53 4.06 14.36 8.39
CA TRP A 53 5.32 15.07 8.18
C TRP A 53 6.19 15.09 9.42
N GLU A 54 5.57 15.23 10.60
CA GLU A 54 6.24 15.23 11.89
C GLU A 54 6.93 13.88 12.15
N PHE A 55 6.18 12.78 12.06
CA PHE A 55 6.70 11.45 12.38
C PHE A 55 7.64 10.87 11.32
N THR A 56 7.49 11.29 10.08
CA THR A 56 8.40 10.84 9.01
C THR A 56 9.66 11.70 8.87
N GLY A 57 9.66 12.90 9.44
CA GLY A 57 10.75 13.89 9.30
C GLY A 57 10.89 14.43 7.87
N GLN A 58 9.85 14.27 7.05
CA GLN A 58 9.82 14.79 5.68
C GLN A 58 9.26 16.22 5.66
N THR A 59 9.78 17.05 4.77
CA THR A 59 9.17 18.36 4.51
C THR A 59 7.79 18.17 3.88
N SER A 60 6.77 18.93 4.35
CA SER A 60 5.44 18.90 3.75
C SER A 60 5.48 19.38 2.29
N TRP A 61 5.45 18.44 1.37
CA TRP A 61 5.45 18.70 -0.08
C TRP A 61 4.06 18.65 -0.70
N CYS A 62 3.03 18.21 0.06
CA CYS A 62 1.64 18.26 -0.40
C CYS A 62 1.07 19.69 -0.44
N GLY A 63 1.46 20.54 0.51
CA GLY A 63 0.97 21.91 0.63
C GLY A 63 1.82 22.96 -0.08
N THR A 64 3.01 22.59 -0.55
CA THR A 64 3.89 23.53 -1.25
C THR A 64 3.68 23.41 -2.76
N SER A 65 3.07 24.43 -3.35
CA SER A 65 3.15 24.69 -4.79
C SER A 65 4.57 25.14 -5.14
N GLY A 66 5.52 24.19 -5.16
CA GLY A 66 6.90 24.48 -5.48
C GLY A 66 7.31 23.71 -6.72
N ASP A 67 7.95 24.39 -7.65
CA ASP A 67 8.69 23.82 -8.78
C ASP A 67 9.75 22.85 -8.27
N TYR A 68 9.36 21.63 -7.94
CA TYR A 68 10.29 20.53 -7.96
C TYR A 68 10.49 20.19 -9.44
N GLY A 69 11.51 20.76 -10.07
CA GLY A 69 11.86 20.60 -11.47
C GLY A 69 12.14 19.15 -11.88
N GLY A 70 11.13 18.34 -11.79
CA GLY A 70 11.12 16.96 -12.22
C GLY A 70 10.20 16.78 -13.44
N PRO A 71 10.23 15.63 -14.11
CA PRO A 71 9.46 15.38 -15.33
C PRO A 71 7.94 15.44 -15.17
N TYR A 72 7.44 15.78 -13.98
CA TYR A 72 6.02 15.77 -13.62
C TYR A 72 5.34 17.16 -13.61
N GLY A 73 6.03 18.20 -14.05
CA GLY A 73 5.45 19.53 -14.25
C GLY A 73 4.99 20.24 -12.98
N SER A 74 4.37 21.39 -13.14
CA SER A 74 3.91 22.32 -12.10
C SER A 74 2.55 21.95 -11.48
N LEU A 75 2.14 20.67 -11.49
CA LEU A 75 0.90 20.27 -10.85
C LEU A 75 1.07 20.23 -9.32
N PRO A 76 0.10 20.78 -8.55
CA PRO A 76 0.14 20.67 -7.11
C PRO A 76 0.10 19.19 -6.72
N ARG A 77 1.08 18.77 -5.92
CA ARG A 77 1.07 17.45 -5.31
C ARG A 77 -0.07 17.40 -4.30
N CYS A 78 -0.74 16.26 -4.17
CA CYS A 78 -1.87 16.08 -3.26
C CYS A 78 -2.94 17.19 -3.44
N PRO A 79 -3.59 17.30 -4.60
CA PRO A 79 -4.59 18.34 -4.83
C PRO A 79 -5.68 18.26 -3.74
N PRO A 80 -6.22 19.41 -3.25
CA PRO A 80 -7.19 19.44 -2.14
C PRO A 80 -8.42 18.54 -2.35
N ALA A 81 -8.85 18.37 -3.59
CA ALA A 81 -9.97 17.47 -3.92
C ALA A 81 -9.62 15.98 -3.82
N GLN A 82 -8.33 15.64 -3.86
CA GLN A 82 -7.84 14.26 -3.82
C GLN A 82 -6.51 14.22 -3.03
N PRO A 83 -6.57 14.38 -1.70
CA PRO A 83 -5.37 14.57 -0.87
C PRO A 83 -4.60 13.27 -0.60
N THR A 84 -4.67 12.30 -1.50
CA THR A 84 -4.00 11.00 -1.36
C THR A 84 -2.72 10.94 -2.17
N TRP A 85 -1.76 10.13 -1.70
CA TRP A 85 -0.48 9.91 -2.36
C TRP A 85 0.07 8.53 -2.05
N CYS A 86 0.80 7.93 -2.99
CA CYS A 86 1.53 6.69 -2.71
C CYS A 86 2.75 6.99 -1.84
N ILE A 87 2.68 6.61 -0.59
CA ILE A 87 3.76 6.79 0.40
C ILE A 87 4.57 5.51 0.61
N CYS A 88 5.77 5.68 1.16
CA CYS A 88 6.66 4.57 1.48
C CYS A 88 6.12 3.71 2.62
N LYS A 89 6.40 2.41 2.58
CA LYS A 89 6.06 1.46 3.65
C LYS A 89 6.66 1.90 5.00
N TRP A 90 7.95 2.27 5.00
CA TRP A 90 8.62 2.75 6.21
C TRP A 90 8.02 4.03 6.77
N ALA A 91 7.62 4.97 5.89
CA ALA A 91 6.97 6.21 6.30
C ALA A 91 5.61 5.94 6.94
N THR A 92 4.84 5.01 6.37
CA THR A 92 3.58 4.54 6.94
C THR A 92 3.78 3.95 8.34
N ALA A 93 4.78 3.07 8.50
CA ALA A 93 5.06 2.44 9.78
C ALA A 93 5.49 3.46 10.86
N ARG A 94 6.33 4.44 10.51
CA ARG A 94 6.73 5.52 11.44
C ARG A 94 5.56 6.41 11.82
N TRP A 95 4.74 6.79 10.87
CA TRP A 95 3.55 7.59 11.13
C TRP A 95 2.62 6.89 12.12
N ILE A 96 2.30 5.63 11.86
CA ILE A 96 1.43 4.83 12.74
C ILE A 96 2.09 4.58 14.10
N ALA A 97 3.40 4.35 14.16
CA ALA A 97 4.11 4.16 15.42
C ALA A 97 4.06 5.40 16.31
N GLY A 98 4.06 6.61 15.73
CA GLY A 98 3.97 7.87 16.46
C GLY A 98 2.54 8.28 16.80
N GLU A 99 1.63 8.25 15.82
CA GLU A 99 0.25 8.72 15.96
C GLU A 99 -0.68 7.66 16.56
N GLY A 100 -0.36 6.38 16.38
CA GLY A 100 -1.32 5.29 16.55
C GLY A 100 -2.16 5.04 15.29
N CYS A 101 -3.05 4.06 15.36
CA CYS A 101 -3.97 3.74 14.27
C CYS A 101 -5.36 4.31 14.56
N GLY A 102 -5.45 5.62 14.71
CA GLY A 102 -6.68 6.38 14.94
C GLY A 102 -7.46 6.65 13.64
N ASP A 103 -8.54 7.44 13.74
CA ASP A 103 -9.41 7.74 12.60
C ASP A 103 -8.79 8.76 11.63
N GLU A 104 -7.81 9.51 12.09
CA GLU A 104 -6.99 10.44 11.28
C GLU A 104 -6.10 9.71 10.26
N ILE A 105 -5.71 8.47 10.54
CA ILE A 105 -4.98 7.63 9.59
C ILE A 105 -5.98 7.06 8.58
N GLN A 106 -5.95 7.57 7.35
CA GLN A 106 -6.87 7.14 6.28
C GLN A 106 -6.10 6.59 5.08
N PHE A 107 -6.51 5.41 4.63
CA PHE A 107 -5.96 4.74 3.44
C PHE A 107 -7.04 4.54 2.38
N ASP A 108 -6.65 4.59 1.12
CA ASP A 108 -7.41 3.97 0.04
C ASP A 108 -6.94 2.51 -0.10
N CYS A 109 -7.72 1.59 0.45
CA CYS A 109 -7.34 0.18 0.51
C CYS A 109 -7.36 -0.51 -0.86
N GLU A 110 -8.14 -0.01 -1.82
CA GLU A 110 -8.18 -0.54 -3.18
C GLU A 110 -6.98 -0.08 -4.02
N ALA A 111 -6.37 1.04 -3.62
CA ALA A 111 -5.19 1.61 -4.25
C ALA A 111 -3.88 1.29 -3.50
N THR A 112 -3.97 0.64 -2.33
CA THR A 112 -2.84 0.21 -1.50
C THR A 112 -2.45 -1.23 -1.81
N ASP A 113 -1.16 -1.49 -2.04
CA ASP A 113 -0.64 -2.85 -2.22
C ASP A 113 -0.52 -3.58 -0.87
N VAL A 114 -1.70 -3.92 -0.32
CA VAL A 114 -1.81 -4.53 1.01
C VAL A 114 -1.06 -5.86 1.09
N CYS A 115 -1.04 -6.63 0.00
CA CYS A 115 -0.40 -7.94 0.01
C CYS A 115 1.13 -7.85 0.02
N ASP A 116 1.70 -6.85 -0.67
CA ASP A 116 3.15 -6.60 -0.59
C ASP A 116 3.54 -6.15 0.81
N LEU A 117 2.76 -5.26 1.44
CA LEU A 117 3.00 -4.85 2.82
C LEU A 117 2.90 -6.03 3.79
N LYS A 118 1.84 -6.83 3.74
CA LYS A 118 1.65 -8.03 4.57
C LYS A 118 2.82 -8.99 4.42
N ALA A 119 3.40 -9.06 3.22
CA ALA A 119 4.55 -9.90 2.92
C ALA A 119 5.90 -9.33 3.36
N SER A 120 6.00 -8.03 3.63
CA SER A 120 7.23 -7.32 3.97
C SER A 120 7.32 -7.06 5.46
N TYR A 121 8.48 -7.30 6.10
CA TYR A 121 8.68 -7.07 7.55
C TYR A 121 9.54 -5.85 7.85
N GLN A 122 10.34 -5.41 6.88
CA GLN A 122 11.20 -4.23 6.99
C GLN A 122 11.24 -3.46 5.68
N ASP A 123 11.41 -2.14 5.78
CA ASP A 123 11.71 -1.25 4.66
C ASP A 123 12.63 -0.13 5.18
N PHE A 124 13.78 0.11 4.54
CA PHE A 124 14.81 1.05 5.02
C PHE A 124 15.16 0.89 6.52
N ASN A 125 15.35 -0.35 6.98
CA ASN A 125 15.60 -0.71 8.39
C ASN A 125 14.50 -0.29 9.38
N VAL A 126 13.33 0.06 8.91
CA VAL A 126 12.15 0.33 9.75
C VAL A 126 11.31 -0.94 9.85
N ASP A 127 10.95 -1.32 11.08
CA ASP A 127 9.99 -2.40 11.34
C ASP A 127 8.60 -1.98 10.82
N LEU A 128 7.98 -2.84 10.02
CA LEU A 128 6.67 -2.59 9.43
C LEU A 128 5.50 -3.10 10.29
N GLN A 129 5.76 -3.66 11.47
CA GLN A 129 4.69 -4.19 12.34
C GLN A 129 3.59 -3.16 12.64
N PRO A 130 3.89 -1.88 12.95
CA PRO A 130 2.84 -0.87 13.15
C PRO A 130 1.94 -0.71 11.91
N ALA A 131 2.52 -0.71 10.70
CA ALA A 131 1.76 -0.65 9.46
C ALA A 131 0.87 -1.89 9.28
N HIS A 132 1.38 -3.10 9.57
CA HIS A 132 0.61 -4.35 9.50
C HIS A 132 -0.64 -4.29 10.37
N GLN A 133 -0.49 -3.95 11.65
CA GLN A 133 -1.61 -3.90 12.59
C GLN A 133 -2.67 -2.89 12.17
N CYS A 134 -2.24 -1.76 11.65
CA CYS A 134 -3.18 -0.73 11.19
C CYS A 134 -3.88 -1.11 9.88
N LEU A 135 -3.16 -1.67 8.92
CA LEU A 135 -3.74 -2.10 7.65
C LEU A 135 -4.67 -3.31 7.82
N GLU A 136 -4.34 -4.25 8.68
CA GLU A 136 -5.25 -5.34 9.05
C GLU A 136 -6.58 -4.80 9.59
N LYS A 137 -6.52 -3.78 10.45
CA LYS A 137 -7.72 -3.14 11.02
C LYS A 137 -8.52 -2.36 9.96
N LYS A 138 -7.83 -1.54 9.15
CA LYS A 138 -8.49 -0.57 8.25
C LYS A 138 -8.78 -1.13 6.86
N CYS A 139 -7.96 -2.05 6.36
CA CYS A 139 -8.07 -2.68 5.04
C CYS A 139 -8.33 -4.19 5.15
N LYS A 140 -9.14 -4.60 6.12
CA LYS A 140 -9.36 -6.00 6.47
C LYS A 140 -9.72 -6.88 5.28
N ARG A 141 -10.60 -6.42 4.41
CA ARG A 141 -11.01 -7.20 3.22
C ARG A 141 -9.82 -7.55 2.32
N GLN A 142 -8.97 -6.56 2.02
CA GLN A 142 -7.77 -6.75 1.20
C GLN A 142 -6.74 -7.59 1.95
N TRP A 143 -6.56 -7.34 3.25
CA TRP A 143 -5.64 -8.08 4.10
C TRP A 143 -5.97 -9.58 4.15
N ASP A 144 -7.24 -9.92 4.34
CA ASP A 144 -7.70 -11.31 4.39
C ASP A 144 -7.64 -12.01 3.02
N SER A 145 -7.73 -11.26 1.93
CA SER A 145 -7.63 -11.81 0.57
C SER A 145 -6.19 -12.11 0.13
N CYS A 146 -5.20 -11.60 0.87
CA CYS A 146 -3.80 -11.84 0.53
C CYS A 146 -3.41 -13.28 0.83
N PRO A 147 -2.65 -13.94 -0.06
CA PRO A 147 -2.15 -15.27 0.21
C PRO A 147 -1.25 -15.26 1.44
N ASP A 148 -1.43 -16.24 2.31
CA ASP A 148 -0.47 -16.49 3.37
C ASP A 148 0.88 -16.83 2.75
N LYS A 149 1.97 -16.27 3.30
CA LYS A 149 3.31 -16.65 2.86
C LYS A 149 3.42 -18.17 3.03
N ALA A 150 3.57 -18.90 1.93
CA ALA A 150 4.03 -20.27 1.99
C ALA A 150 5.34 -20.24 2.80
N VAL A 151 5.31 -20.80 4.00
CA VAL A 151 6.51 -21.03 4.81
C VAL A 151 7.44 -21.83 3.92
N LYS A 152 8.49 -21.20 3.39
CA LYS A 152 9.57 -21.96 2.73
C LYS A 152 10.17 -22.81 3.84
N THR A 153 9.69 -24.04 3.94
CA THR A 153 10.31 -25.08 4.76
C THR A 153 11.70 -25.29 4.15
N VAL A 154 12.70 -24.66 4.75
CA VAL A 154 14.08 -24.99 4.46
C VAL A 154 14.25 -26.41 4.96
N ASN A 155 14.16 -27.37 4.04
CA ASN A 155 14.60 -28.74 4.31
C ASN A 155 16.10 -28.66 4.59
N ILE A 156 16.44 -28.54 5.87
CA ILE A 156 17.80 -28.77 6.34
C ILE A 156 18.05 -30.26 6.12
N GLY A 157 18.61 -30.53 4.95
CA GLY A 157 19.02 -31.86 4.57
C GLY A 157 19.88 -32.44 5.69
N ARG A 158 19.42 -33.54 6.25
CA ARG A 158 20.07 -34.38 7.24
C ARG A 158 21.44 -34.78 6.69
N PHE A 159 22.48 -34.07 7.10
CA PHE A 159 23.85 -34.57 6.88
C PHE A 159 24.01 -35.82 7.73
N ILE A 160 23.81 -36.98 7.09
CA ILE A 160 24.24 -38.26 7.64
C ILE A 160 25.74 -38.31 7.42
N ARG A 161 26.51 -38.24 8.50
CA ARG A 161 27.92 -38.63 8.50
C ARG A 161 27.99 -40.14 8.36
N LEU A 162 28.66 -40.62 7.34
CA LEU A 162 29.26 -41.92 7.26
C LEU A 162 30.67 -41.87 7.86
#